data_bddaa8f9a9ef744dccbca2e5c40f4238
#
_entry.id   bddaa8f9a9ef744dccbca2e5c40f4238
#
_cell.length_a   1.000
_cell.length_b   1.000
_cell.length_c   1.000
_cell.angle_alpha   90.00
_cell.angle_beta   90.00
_cell.angle_gamma   90.00
#
_symmetry.space_group_name_H-M   'P 1'
#
loop_
_entity.id
_entity.type
_entity.pdbx_description
1 polymer ?
#
loop_
_entity_poly.entity_id
_entity_poly.type
_entity_poly.pdbx_seq_one_letter_code
_entity_poly.pdbx_strand_id
1 'polypeptide(L)'
;MLFIGTSLTAGLGLPDPVEAWPGQIGRIADSLGYRIRVQNAGLSGETSAGALRRTDWLLKDTSDVVVIETGANDGLRGLSLADLTQNLTSIVTKVQVAMPKAQIVIVQMEAPPNMGVEFSSGFRGVFPSVAKATGATLTPFLLDGVAGIAPLNQADGIHPTKAGAAKAARNVWPALRAVLDRVKPTVPAV
;
A
#
# COMPACT_ATOMS: atom_id res chain seq x y z
N MET A 1 -3.00 9.21 8.37
CA MET A 1 -2.35 8.35 7.37
C MET A 1 -3.30 8.14 6.20
N LEU A 2 -2.87 8.47 5.00
CA LEU A 2 -3.60 8.22 3.76
C LEU A 2 -3.09 6.92 3.12
N PHE A 3 -3.99 6.01 2.78
CA PHE A 3 -3.68 4.77 2.06
C PHE A 3 -4.24 4.86 0.65
N ILE A 4 -3.38 5.09 -0.33
CA ILE A 4 -3.72 5.03 -1.76
C ILE A 4 -3.51 3.58 -2.19
N GLY A 5 -4.55 2.93 -2.73
CA GLY A 5 -4.40 1.53 -3.08
C GLY A 5 -5.50 0.96 -3.95
N THR A 6 -5.38 -0.34 -4.17
CA THR A 6 -6.25 -1.12 -5.05
C THR A 6 -7.41 -1.77 -4.27
N SER A 7 -7.95 -2.87 -4.79
CA SER A 7 -8.95 -3.70 -4.12
C SER A 7 -8.46 -4.28 -2.78
N LEU A 8 -7.16 -4.52 -2.64
CA LEU A 8 -6.57 -4.99 -1.40
C LEU A 8 -6.72 -3.94 -0.30
N THR A 9 -6.44 -2.68 -0.61
CA THR A 9 -6.63 -1.54 0.28
C THR A 9 -8.11 -1.25 0.52
N ALA A 10 -8.94 -1.28 -0.53
CA ALA A 10 -10.39 -1.08 -0.43
C ALA A 10 -11.07 -2.13 0.46
N GLY A 11 -10.53 -3.34 0.53
CA GLY A 11 -11.14 -4.46 1.25
C GLY A 11 -12.26 -5.12 0.45
N LEU A 12 -12.06 -5.30 -0.87
CA LEU A 12 -13.05 -5.93 -1.74
C LEU A 12 -13.50 -7.28 -1.17
N GLY A 13 -14.83 -7.46 -1.09
CA GLY A 13 -15.47 -8.67 -0.58
C GLY A 13 -15.48 -8.82 0.95
N LEU A 14 -14.87 -7.88 1.70
CA LEU A 14 -15.01 -7.85 3.16
C LEU A 14 -16.31 -7.14 3.55
N PRO A 15 -16.99 -7.60 4.62
CA PRO A 15 -18.26 -7.02 5.07
C PRO A 15 -18.13 -5.55 5.50
N ASP A 16 -16.98 -5.19 6.04
CA ASP A 16 -16.67 -3.85 6.52
C ASP A 16 -15.27 -3.44 6.03
N PRO A 17 -15.12 -2.29 5.36
CA PRO A 17 -13.82 -1.78 4.92
C PRO A 17 -12.80 -1.61 6.07
N VAL A 18 -13.24 -1.48 7.31
CA VAL A 18 -12.35 -1.43 8.49
C VAL A 18 -11.65 -2.78 8.74
N GLU A 19 -12.12 -3.85 8.14
CA GLU A 19 -11.49 -5.17 8.19
C GLU A 19 -10.37 -5.33 7.15
N ALA A 20 -10.28 -4.44 6.16
CA ALA A 20 -9.16 -4.39 5.24
C ALA A 20 -7.84 -4.07 5.99
N TRP A 21 -6.72 -4.40 5.35
CA TRP A 21 -5.41 -4.23 5.98
C TRP A 21 -5.11 -2.82 6.52
N PRO A 22 -5.58 -1.68 5.90
CA PRO A 22 -5.39 -0.36 6.51
C PRO A 22 -6.12 -0.20 7.84
N GLY A 23 -7.35 -0.71 7.95
CA GLY A 23 -8.08 -0.71 9.20
C GLY A 23 -7.45 -1.60 10.28
N GLN A 24 -6.85 -2.74 9.87
CA GLN A 24 -6.06 -3.60 10.79
C GLN A 24 -4.80 -2.85 11.27
N ILE A 25 -4.14 -2.06 10.42
CA ILE A 25 -3.04 -1.16 10.83
C ILE A 25 -3.53 -0.18 11.90
N GLY A 26 -4.70 0.42 11.72
CA GLY A 26 -5.32 1.28 12.75
C GLY A 26 -5.45 0.57 14.10
N ARG A 27 -6.00 -0.64 14.11
CA ARG A 27 -6.15 -1.45 15.33
C ARG A 27 -4.82 -1.81 15.99
N ILE A 28 -3.81 -2.19 15.19
CA ILE A 28 -2.46 -2.47 15.72
C ILE A 28 -1.86 -1.20 16.31
N ALA A 29 -1.96 -0.08 15.62
CA ALA A 29 -1.46 1.20 16.10
C ALA A 29 -2.10 1.60 17.42
N ASP A 30 -3.43 1.55 17.51
CA ASP A 30 -4.17 1.87 18.75
C ASP A 30 -3.77 0.98 19.91
N SER A 31 -3.60 -0.34 19.69
CA SER A 31 -3.18 -1.28 20.71
C SER A 31 -1.78 -1.01 21.27
N LEU A 32 -0.95 -0.30 20.49
CA LEU A 32 0.42 0.09 20.86
C LEU A 32 0.53 1.58 21.26
N GLY A 33 -0.60 2.27 21.41
CA GLY A 33 -0.65 3.66 21.86
C GLY A 33 -0.38 4.72 20.79
N TYR A 34 -0.25 4.32 19.51
CA TYR A 34 -0.19 5.29 18.41
C TYR A 34 -1.58 5.82 18.09
N ARG A 35 -1.74 7.13 18.10
CA ARG A 35 -3.00 7.77 17.69
C ARG A 35 -2.93 8.15 16.21
N ILE A 36 -3.49 7.31 15.35
CA ILE A 36 -3.53 7.56 13.91
C ILE A 36 -4.98 7.65 13.41
N ARG A 37 -5.21 8.53 12.45
CA ARG A 37 -6.42 8.54 11.63
C ARG A 37 -6.14 7.82 10.33
N VAL A 38 -6.84 6.72 10.07
CA VAL A 38 -6.75 5.97 8.81
C VAL A 38 -7.73 6.57 7.81
N GLN A 39 -7.21 6.97 6.65
CA GLN A 39 -7.98 7.36 5.47
C GLN A 39 -7.74 6.30 4.39
N ASN A 40 -8.72 5.42 4.20
CA ASN A 40 -8.67 4.39 3.18
C ASN A 40 -9.14 4.96 1.84
N ALA A 41 -8.24 5.07 0.88
CA ALA A 41 -8.49 5.52 -0.48
C ALA A 41 -8.24 4.38 -1.49
N GLY A 42 -8.57 3.14 -1.15
CA GLY A 42 -8.53 1.99 -2.05
C GLY A 42 -9.60 2.08 -3.14
N LEU A 43 -9.24 1.68 -4.36
CA LEU A 43 -10.16 1.59 -5.50
C LEU A 43 -9.95 0.28 -6.25
N SER A 44 -10.98 -0.59 -6.22
CA SER A 44 -10.92 -1.92 -6.82
C SER A 44 -10.68 -1.86 -8.33
N GLY A 45 -9.82 -2.75 -8.83
CA GLY A 45 -9.48 -2.84 -10.26
C GLY A 45 -8.51 -1.77 -10.76
N GLU A 46 -8.05 -0.87 -9.90
CA GLU A 46 -7.20 0.26 -10.29
C GLU A 46 -5.77 -0.18 -10.61
N THR A 47 -5.23 0.31 -11.73
CA THR A 47 -3.81 0.20 -12.11
C THR A 47 -3.01 1.39 -11.59
N SER A 48 -1.69 1.32 -11.70
CA SER A 48 -0.81 2.45 -11.35
C SER A 48 -1.16 3.74 -12.10
N ALA A 49 -1.54 3.62 -13.39
CA ALA A 49 -2.03 4.76 -14.18
C ALA A 49 -3.33 5.34 -13.63
N GLY A 50 -4.24 4.48 -13.13
CA GLY A 50 -5.47 4.91 -12.45
C GLY A 50 -5.17 5.68 -11.17
N ALA A 51 -4.32 5.13 -10.32
CA ALA A 51 -3.88 5.77 -9.08
C ALA A 51 -3.24 7.13 -9.34
N LEU A 52 -2.37 7.25 -10.35
CA LEU A 52 -1.74 8.51 -10.75
C LEU A 52 -2.78 9.58 -11.14
N ARG A 53 -3.81 9.21 -11.92
CA ARG A 53 -4.84 10.17 -12.36
C ARG A 53 -5.61 10.81 -11.20
N ARG A 54 -5.85 10.08 -10.11
CA ARG A 54 -6.61 10.63 -8.96
C ARG A 54 -5.75 11.15 -7.83
N THR A 55 -4.42 11.03 -7.93
CA THR A 55 -3.51 11.43 -6.85
C THR A 55 -3.73 12.87 -6.42
N ASP A 56 -3.82 13.83 -7.35
CA ASP A 56 -4.02 15.26 -7.03
C ASP A 56 -5.30 15.51 -6.22
N TRP A 57 -6.36 14.75 -6.51
CA TRP A 57 -7.60 14.84 -5.75
C TRP A 57 -7.45 14.28 -4.33
N LEU A 58 -6.70 13.18 -4.17
CA LEU A 58 -6.46 12.57 -2.86
C LEU A 58 -5.56 13.42 -1.96
N LEU A 59 -4.72 14.28 -2.54
CA LEU A 59 -3.77 15.13 -1.82
C LEU A 59 -4.35 16.49 -1.40
N LYS A 60 -5.66 16.70 -1.52
CA LYS A 60 -6.33 17.95 -1.07
C LYS A 60 -6.30 18.10 0.45
N ASP A 61 -6.39 17.00 1.18
CA ASP A 61 -6.26 16.95 2.63
C ASP A 61 -4.83 16.57 3.02
N THR A 62 -4.31 17.16 4.09
CA THR A 62 -2.96 16.88 4.57
C THR A 62 -2.88 15.53 5.29
N SER A 63 -1.76 14.85 5.16
CA SER A 63 -1.43 13.62 5.88
C SER A 63 0.04 13.57 6.25
N ASP A 64 0.35 13.13 7.47
CA ASP A 64 1.74 12.98 7.91
C ASP A 64 2.43 11.76 7.29
N VAL A 65 1.63 10.77 6.89
CA VAL A 65 2.12 9.54 6.24
C VAL A 65 1.21 9.20 5.07
N VAL A 66 1.81 8.96 3.90
CA VAL A 66 1.12 8.47 2.70
C VAL A 66 1.66 7.09 2.35
N VAL A 67 0.78 6.10 2.33
CA VAL A 67 1.09 4.71 1.99
C VAL A 67 0.54 4.42 0.62
N ILE A 68 1.39 3.94 -0.30
CA ILE A 68 1.06 3.71 -1.70
C ILE A 68 1.13 2.20 -1.97
N GLU A 69 -0.04 1.57 -2.12
CA GLU A 69 -0.21 0.19 -2.58
C GLU A 69 -0.78 0.23 -4.00
N THR A 70 0.03 0.01 -5.01
CA THR A 70 -0.40 0.00 -6.42
C THR A 70 0.40 -1.01 -7.22
N GLY A 71 -0.01 -1.25 -8.45
CA GLY A 71 0.67 -2.16 -9.36
C GLY A 71 0.14 -3.58 -9.37
N ALA A 72 -0.66 -4.01 -8.37
CA ALA A 72 -1.23 -5.37 -8.36
C ALA A 72 -1.97 -5.68 -9.67
N ASN A 73 -2.82 -4.76 -10.14
CA ASN A 73 -3.57 -4.93 -11.39
C ASN A 73 -2.68 -4.78 -12.64
N ASP A 74 -1.59 -4.04 -12.55
CA ASP A 74 -0.56 -3.98 -13.62
C ASP A 74 0.10 -5.35 -13.76
N GLY A 75 0.50 -5.96 -12.63
CA GLY A 75 1.08 -7.31 -12.60
C GLY A 75 0.12 -8.39 -13.10
N LEU A 76 -1.15 -8.37 -12.64
CA LEU A 76 -2.19 -9.32 -13.07
C LEU A 76 -2.48 -9.24 -14.58
N ARG A 77 -2.33 -8.07 -15.19
CA ARG A 77 -2.63 -7.81 -16.60
C ARG A 77 -1.39 -7.82 -17.49
N GLY A 78 -0.20 -8.06 -16.94
CA GLY A 78 1.07 -8.05 -17.69
C GLY A 78 1.38 -6.71 -18.33
N LEU A 79 1.04 -5.58 -17.67
CA LEU A 79 1.26 -4.26 -18.21
C LEU A 79 2.76 -3.88 -18.16
N SER A 80 3.12 -2.82 -18.90
CA SER A 80 4.50 -2.32 -19.00
C SER A 80 5.12 -2.00 -17.64
N LEU A 81 6.26 -2.61 -17.34
CA LEU A 81 7.03 -2.33 -16.12
C LEU A 81 7.63 -0.92 -16.14
N ALA A 82 7.94 -0.38 -17.32
CA ALA A 82 8.40 0.99 -17.48
C ALA A 82 7.29 1.97 -17.07
N ASP A 83 6.05 1.73 -17.52
CA ASP A 83 4.90 2.58 -17.16
C ASP A 83 4.59 2.48 -15.66
N LEU A 84 4.63 1.28 -15.09
CA LEU A 84 4.47 1.09 -13.64
C LEU A 84 5.53 1.91 -12.87
N THR A 85 6.80 1.83 -13.29
CA THR A 85 7.90 2.59 -12.69
C THR A 85 7.66 4.09 -12.77
N GLN A 86 7.27 4.59 -13.95
CA GLN A 86 7.00 6.00 -14.18
C GLN A 86 5.81 6.48 -13.36
N ASN A 87 4.70 5.73 -13.36
CA ASN A 87 3.49 6.08 -12.64
C ASN A 87 3.75 6.14 -11.13
N LEU A 88 4.41 5.11 -10.55
CA LEU A 88 4.72 5.06 -9.13
C LEU A 88 5.66 6.20 -8.73
N THR A 89 6.71 6.48 -9.52
CA THR A 89 7.60 7.62 -9.31
C THR A 89 6.83 8.94 -9.34
N SER A 90 5.93 9.12 -10.31
CA SER A 90 5.12 10.33 -10.43
C SER A 90 4.16 10.52 -9.27
N ILE A 91 3.54 9.44 -8.76
CA ILE A 91 2.70 9.49 -7.54
C ILE A 91 3.52 9.98 -6.35
N VAL A 92 4.71 9.39 -6.13
CA VAL A 92 5.60 9.80 -5.03
C VAL A 92 6.00 11.26 -5.16
N THR A 93 6.39 11.71 -6.36
CA THR A 93 6.76 13.11 -6.62
C THR A 93 5.60 14.07 -6.32
N LYS A 94 4.38 13.72 -6.73
CA LYS A 94 3.19 14.53 -6.40
C LYS A 94 2.97 14.65 -4.90
N VAL A 95 3.14 13.54 -4.16
CA VAL A 95 3.05 13.58 -2.69
C VAL A 95 4.14 14.47 -2.09
N GLN A 96 5.39 14.36 -2.55
CA GLN A 96 6.51 15.18 -2.07
C GLN A 96 6.27 16.68 -2.30
N VAL A 97 5.68 17.04 -3.45
CA VAL A 97 5.35 18.43 -3.77
C VAL A 97 4.19 18.95 -2.92
N ALA A 98 3.11 18.17 -2.81
CA ALA A 98 1.91 18.59 -2.08
C ALA A 98 2.09 18.55 -0.54
N MET A 99 2.88 17.61 -0.06
CA MET A 99 3.09 17.34 1.37
C MET A 99 4.59 17.13 1.69
N PRO A 100 5.43 18.18 1.64
CA PRO A 100 6.89 18.04 1.73
C PRO A 100 7.41 17.46 3.06
N LYS A 101 6.57 17.43 4.09
CA LYS A 101 6.90 16.85 5.41
C LYS A 101 6.35 15.43 5.60
N ALA A 102 5.51 14.96 4.69
CA ALA A 102 4.91 13.63 4.80
C ALA A 102 5.96 12.54 4.61
N GLN A 103 5.86 11.51 5.43
CA GLN A 103 6.61 10.28 5.19
C GLN A 103 5.89 9.46 4.13
N ILE A 104 6.64 8.93 3.17
CA ILE A 104 6.07 8.16 2.06
C ILE A 104 6.51 6.71 2.21
N VAL A 105 5.54 5.81 2.09
CA VAL A 105 5.74 4.37 2.16
C VAL A 105 5.23 3.73 0.88
N ILE A 106 6.08 2.99 0.21
CA ILE A 106 5.72 2.15 -0.95
C ILE A 106 5.53 0.72 -0.43
N VAL A 107 4.40 0.13 -0.76
CA VAL A 107 4.10 -1.26 -0.42
C VAL A 107 4.67 -2.17 -1.51
N GLN A 108 5.54 -3.10 -1.13
CA GLN A 108 6.07 -4.11 -2.05
C GLN A 108 4.96 -5.02 -2.54
N MET A 109 4.85 -5.14 -3.86
CA MET A 109 3.94 -6.09 -4.51
C MET A 109 4.72 -7.11 -5.34
N GLU A 110 4.06 -8.23 -5.66
CA GLU A 110 4.58 -9.28 -6.53
C GLU A 110 3.57 -9.62 -7.61
N ALA A 111 4.05 -9.97 -8.79
CA ALA A 111 3.22 -10.48 -9.87
C ALA A 111 2.91 -11.97 -9.64
N PRO A 112 1.79 -12.48 -10.16
CA PRO A 112 1.48 -13.90 -10.11
C PRO A 112 2.61 -14.75 -10.75
N PRO A 113 2.93 -15.93 -10.19
CA PRO A 113 4.06 -16.75 -10.67
C PRO A 113 3.87 -17.26 -12.10
N ASN A 114 2.64 -17.36 -12.60
CA ASN A 114 2.31 -17.78 -13.96
C ASN A 114 2.59 -16.71 -15.04
N MET A 115 3.05 -15.52 -14.68
CA MET A 115 3.44 -14.45 -15.62
C MET A 115 4.84 -14.64 -16.21
N GLY A 116 5.55 -15.71 -15.84
CA GLY A 116 6.92 -15.99 -16.26
C GLY A 116 7.96 -15.33 -15.35
N VAL A 117 9.14 -15.97 -15.31
CA VAL A 117 10.22 -15.59 -14.36
C VAL A 117 10.74 -14.19 -14.64
N GLU A 118 10.95 -13.85 -15.91
CA GLU A 118 11.49 -12.55 -16.33
C GLU A 118 10.58 -11.40 -15.91
N PHE A 119 9.28 -11.50 -16.26
CA PHE A 119 8.29 -10.49 -15.89
C PHE A 119 8.16 -10.38 -14.38
N SER A 120 8.00 -11.50 -13.65
CA SER A 120 7.81 -11.51 -12.19
C SER A 120 9.02 -10.93 -11.46
N SER A 121 10.23 -11.25 -11.92
CA SER A 121 11.47 -10.69 -11.37
C SER A 121 11.59 -9.19 -11.64
N GLY A 122 11.31 -8.75 -12.87
CA GLY A 122 11.29 -7.33 -13.23
C GLY A 122 10.24 -6.55 -12.45
N PHE A 123 9.02 -7.10 -12.34
CA PHE A 123 7.93 -6.50 -11.57
C PHE A 123 8.33 -6.29 -10.10
N ARG A 124 8.86 -7.33 -9.45
CA ARG A 124 9.36 -7.23 -8.07
C ARG A 124 10.43 -6.15 -7.92
N GLY A 125 11.30 -5.96 -8.91
CA GLY A 125 12.39 -4.99 -8.92
C GLY A 125 11.96 -3.53 -9.05
N VAL A 126 10.75 -3.24 -9.53
CA VAL A 126 10.24 -1.88 -9.70
C VAL A 126 10.17 -1.15 -8.35
N PHE A 127 9.57 -1.77 -7.35
CA PHE A 127 9.28 -1.13 -6.05
C PHE A 127 10.55 -0.70 -5.31
N PRO A 128 11.55 -1.55 -5.08
CA PRO A 128 12.80 -1.14 -4.45
C PRO A 128 13.58 -0.11 -5.26
N SER A 129 13.51 -0.16 -6.60
CA SER A 129 14.15 0.84 -7.47
C SER A 129 13.52 2.21 -7.28
N VAL A 130 12.19 2.31 -7.29
CA VAL A 130 11.49 3.58 -7.07
C VAL A 130 11.68 4.07 -5.63
N ALA A 131 11.58 3.19 -4.64
CA ALA A 131 11.79 3.56 -3.23
C ALA A 131 13.19 4.16 -3.02
N LYS A 132 14.23 3.52 -3.60
CA LYS A 132 15.61 4.02 -3.54
C LYS A 132 15.77 5.37 -4.25
N ALA A 133 15.19 5.53 -5.43
CA ALA A 133 15.30 6.76 -6.23
C ALA A 133 14.59 7.95 -5.59
N THR A 134 13.51 7.71 -4.85
CA THR A 134 12.65 8.76 -4.28
C THR A 134 12.86 9.00 -2.79
N GLY A 135 13.63 8.14 -2.10
CA GLY A 135 13.79 8.17 -0.66
C GLY A 135 12.58 7.66 0.13
N ALA A 136 11.60 7.05 -0.52
CA ALA A 136 10.45 6.45 0.14
C ALA A 136 10.84 5.19 0.92
N THR A 137 10.13 4.92 2.02
CA THR A 137 10.29 3.67 2.77
C THR A 137 9.61 2.54 2.00
N LEU A 138 10.31 1.41 1.82
CA LEU A 138 9.74 0.20 1.23
C LEU A 138 9.28 -0.77 2.33
N THR A 139 8.10 -1.37 2.18
CA THR A 139 7.66 -2.46 3.06
C THR A 139 8.12 -3.82 2.52
N PRO A 140 8.09 -4.88 3.34
CA PRO A 140 8.05 -6.25 2.83
C PRO A 140 6.83 -6.47 1.92
N PHE A 141 6.79 -7.61 1.20
CA PHE A 141 5.65 -7.98 0.38
C PHE A 141 4.36 -8.07 1.22
N LEU A 142 3.33 -7.33 0.81
CA LEU A 142 2.06 -7.22 1.55
C LEU A 142 1.43 -8.59 1.82
N LEU A 143 1.39 -9.45 0.79
CA LEU A 143 0.69 -10.74 0.85
C LEU A 143 1.63 -11.92 1.15
N ASP A 144 2.78 -11.68 1.77
CA ASP A 144 3.70 -12.74 2.19
C ASP A 144 3.00 -13.73 3.13
N GLY A 145 3.01 -15.02 2.76
CA GLY A 145 2.28 -16.08 3.47
C GLY A 145 0.76 -15.86 3.55
N VAL A 146 0.20 -15.05 2.65
CA VAL A 146 -1.25 -14.87 2.41
C VAL A 146 -1.60 -15.36 1.03
N ALA A 147 -0.90 -14.88 -0.01
CA ALA A 147 -1.19 -15.23 -1.39
C ALA A 147 -1.18 -16.75 -1.60
N GLY A 148 -2.22 -17.28 -2.23
CA GLY A 148 -2.37 -18.71 -2.51
C GLY A 148 -2.71 -19.60 -1.31
N ILE A 149 -2.87 -19.05 -0.11
CA ILE A 149 -3.26 -19.82 1.09
C ILE A 149 -4.78 -19.75 1.24
N ALA A 150 -5.46 -20.84 0.91
CA ALA A 150 -6.93 -20.88 0.81
C ALA A 150 -7.69 -20.30 2.01
N PRO A 151 -7.37 -20.57 3.30
CA PRO A 151 -8.09 -19.96 4.43
C PRO A 151 -7.87 -18.46 4.57
N LEU A 152 -6.82 -17.93 3.94
CA LEU A 152 -6.45 -16.50 4.01
C LEU A 152 -6.92 -15.71 2.79
N ASN A 153 -7.43 -16.38 1.76
CA ASN A 153 -7.99 -15.75 0.56
C ASN A 153 -9.47 -16.11 0.40
N GLN A 154 -10.21 -15.21 -0.23
CA GLN A 154 -11.58 -15.43 -0.65
C GLN A 154 -11.63 -16.50 -1.77
N ALA A 155 -12.82 -16.89 -2.19
CA ALA A 155 -13.00 -17.92 -3.20
C ALA A 155 -12.31 -17.64 -4.54
N ASP A 156 -12.01 -16.37 -4.83
CA ASP A 156 -11.28 -15.96 -6.03
C ASP A 156 -9.76 -16.23 -5.96
N GLY A 157 -9.24 -16.60 -4.79
CA GLY A 157 -7.82 -16.89 -4.57
C GLY A 157 -6.89 -15.66 -4.59
N ILE A 158 -7.46 -14.47 -4.73
CA ILE A 158 -6.71 -13.20 -4.91
C ILE A 158 -6.89 -12.28 -3.70
N HIS A 159 -8.15 -12.04 -3.32
CA HIS A 159 -8.47 -11.08 -2.26
C HIS A 159 -8.42 -11.74 -0.89
N PRO A 160 -7.76 -11.11 0.10
CA PRO A 160 -7.68 -11.66 1.45
C PRO A 160 -9.04 -11.77 2.12
N THR A 161 -9.22 -12.83 2.91
CA THR A 161 -10.26 -12.88 3.96
C THR A 161 -9.89 -11.89 5.08
N LYS A 162 -10.77 -11.69 6.06
CA LYS A 162 -10.45 -10.93 7.28
C LYS A 162 -9.16 -11.41 7.96
N ALA A 163 -8.95 -12.72 8.04
CA ALA A 163 -7.73 -13.31 8.61
C ALA A 163 -6.50 -13.00 7.72
N GLY A 164 -6.65 -13.09 6.40
CA GLY A 164 -5.62 -12.70 5.44
C GLY A 164 -5.25 -11.23 5.52
N ALA A 165 -6.24 -10.34 5.60
CA ALA A 165 -6.04 -8.90 5.76
C ALA A 165 -5.30 -8.56 7.08
N ALA A 166 -5.66 -9.23 8.17
CA ALA A 166 -4.96 -9.07 9.44
C ALA A 166 -3.50 -9.56 9.38
N LYS A 167 -3.22 -10.65 8.62
CA LYS A 167 -1.84 -11.10 8.38
C LYS A 167 -1.10 -10.12 7.49
N ALA A 168 -1.69 -9.65 6.40
CA ALA A 168 -1.10 -8.66 5.51
C ALA A 168 -0.70 -7.37 6.27
N ALA A 169 -1.56 -6.89 7.17
CA ALA A 169 -1.24 -5.77 8.03
C ALA A 169 0.00 -6.04 8.91
N ARG A 170 0.09 -7.23 9.51
CA ARG A 170 1.27 -7.62 10.31
C ARG A 170 2.55 -7.69 9.48
N ASN A 171 2.48 -8.10 8.21
CA ASN A 171 3.65 -8.15 7.33
C ASN A 171 4.28 -6.77 7.14
N VAL A 172 3.47 -5.74 6.96
CA VAL A 172 3.95 -4.38 6.67
C VAL A 172 4.12 -3.51 7.92
N TRP A 173 3.54 -3.93 9.05
CA TRP A 173 3.58 -3.18 10.31
C TRP A 173 4.97 -2.75 10.76
N PRO A 174 6.02 -3.59 10.72
CA PRO A 174 7.36 -3.18 11.18
C PRO A 174 7.90 -1.95 10.43
N ALA A 175 7.69 -1.88 9.11
CA ALA A 175 8.10 -0.73 8.31
C ALA A 175 7.25 0.51 8.62
N LEU A 176 5.92 0.35 8.77
CA LEU A 176 5.02 1.44 9.13
C LEU A 176 5.29 1.97 10.54
N ARG A 177 5.57 1.09 11.50
CA ARG A 177 5.96 1.50 12.85
C ARG A 177 7.22 2.35 12.84
N ALA A 178 8.26 1.93 12.13
CA ALA A 178 9.50 2.70 12.01
C ALA A 178 9.28 4.09 11.39
N VAL A 179 8.28 4.23 10.50
CA VAL A 179 7.85 5.53 9.95
C VAL A 179 7.10 6.35 10.99
N LEU A 180 6.17 5.74 11.71
CA LEU A 180 5.39 6.42 12.76
C LEU A 180 6.28 6.93 13.90
N ASP A 181 7.31 6.18 14.28
CA ASP A 181 8.28 6.58 15.31
C ASP A 181 9.07 7.86 14.90
N ARG A 182 9.16 8.16 13.60
CA ARG A 182 9.79 9.39 13.07
C ARG A 182 8.83 10.56 12.98
N VAL A 183 7.54 10.30 12.84
CA VAL A 183 6.52 11.33 12.85
C VAL A 183 6.27 11.74 14.29
N LYS A 184 6.82 12.89 14.71
CA LYS A 184 6.56 13.42 16.05
C LYS A 184 5.05 13.61 16.22
N PRO A 185 4.42 13.04 17.26
CA PRO A 185 3.02 13.30 17.52
C PRO A 185 2.86 14.81 17.76
N THR A 186 1.99 15.45 16.98
CA THR A 186 1.46 16.76 17.30
C THR A 186 0.44 16.56 18.44
N VAL A 187 0.95 16.24 19.64
CA VAL A 187 0.15 16.33 20.86
C VAL A 187 0.31 17.76 21.34
N PRO A 188 -0.77 18.56 21.41
CA PRO A 188 -0.73 19.78 22.20
C PRO A 188 -0.39 19.35 23.64
N ALA A 189 0.62 19.97 24.23
CA ALA A 189 0.84 19.85 25.65
C ALA A 189 -0.45 20.32 26.36
N VAL A 190 -1.00 19.45 27.20
CA VAL A 190 -2.09 19.79 28.12
C VAL A 190 -1.54 20.66 29.21
#